data_9902444ca9c8b889e0167ab284445af8
#
_entry.id   9902444ca9c8b889e0167ab284445af8
#
_cell.length_a   1.000
_cell.length_b   1.000
_cell.length_c   1.000
_cell.angle_alpha   90.00
_cell.angle_beta   90.00
_cell.angle_gamma   90.00
#
_symmetry.space_group_name_H-M   'P 1'
#
loop_
_entity.id
_entity.type
_entity.pdbx_description
1 polymer ?
#
loop_
_entity_poly.entity_id
_entity_poly.type
_entity_poly.pdbx_seq_one_letter_code
_entity_poly.pdbx_strand_id
1 'polypeptide(L)'
;LLELQQSAGNSFEFIESVKSDLFPDEIYVFSPDGRITELPQGATAVDFAYAVHTDIGNTCIGARVNHRTYSLSKPLETGQTVEIKTAPNSRPNIAWLNFVVTGKARAKIRQYLKSQEADEAQQLGERLLRSALGQVSYDEIPESEFNRVLQETKIDTRENLLKQIGLGNMMSIAIAKRLLGDLQPIKDDNASQKSLSIKGAEGLLVSFAKCCRPIPG
;
A
#
# COMPACT_ATOMS: atom_id res chain seq x y z
N LEU A 1 -19.67 -14.16 11.66
CA LEU A 1 -19.63 -14.93 10.41
C LEU A 1 -19.67 -14.02 9.18
N LEU A 2 -20.61 -13.06 9.09
CA LEU A 2 -20.71 -12.11 7.96
C LEU A 2 -19.50 -11.18 7.84
N GLU A 3 -18.90 -10.73 8.97
CA GLU A 3 -17.69 -9.92 8.98
C GLU A 3 -16.45 -10.69 8.51
N LEU A 4 -16.35 -11.98 8.85
CA LEU A 4 -15.28 -12.87 8.38
C LEU A 4 -15.38 -13.13 6.88
N GLN A 5 -16.59 -13.24 6.34
CA GLN A 5 -16.81 -13.46 4.91
C GLN A 5 -16.42 -12.25 4.05
N GLN A 6 -16.56 -11.02 4.58
CA GLN A 6 -16.15 -9.78 3.90
C GLN A 6 -14.64 -9.51 3.98
N SER A 7 -13.96 -10.10 4.97
CA SER A 7 -12.51 -9.90 5.19
C SER A 7 -11.62 -10.97 4.56
N ALA A 8 -12.18 -12.12 4.18
CA ALA A 8 -11.45 -13.22 3.55
C ALA A 8 -11.28 -12.96 2.04
N GLY A 9 -10.05 -12.89 1.58
CA GLY A 9 -9.71 -12.58 0.19
C GLY A 9 -10.03 -13.72 -0.81
N ASN A 10 -10.26 -14.94 -0.33
CA ASN A 10 -10.70 -16.07 -1.13
C ASN A 10 -11.44 -17.14 -0.27
N SER A 11 -12.15 -18.05 -0.95
CA SER A 11 -12.95 -19.09 -0.29
C SER A 11 -12.13 -20.07 0.55
N PHE A 12 -10.85 -20.28 0.23
CA PHE A 12 -9.98 -21.22 0.95
C PHE A 12 -9.60 -20.65 2.32
N GLU A 13 -9.27 -19.37 2.41
CA GLU A 13 -8.97 -18.67 3.66
C GLU A 13 -10.19 -18.58 4.58
N PHE A 14 -11.37 -18.41 3.99
CA PHE A 14 -12.63 -18.47 4.74
C PHE A 14 -12.82 -19.84 5.39
N ILE A 15 -12.61 -20.94 4.66
CA ILE A 15 -12.73 -22.31 5.18
C ILE A 15 -11.67 -22.59 6.25
N GLU A 16 -10.43 -22.16 6.09
CA GLU A 16 -9.38 -22.29 7.12
C GLU A 16 -9.72 -21.50 8.39
N SER A 17 -10.24 -20.29 8.24
CA SER A 17 -10.67 -19.46 9.38
C SER A 17 -11.83 -20.12 10.12
N VAL A 18 -12.85 -20.61 9.39
CA VAL A 18 -14.01 -21.29 9.98
C VAL A 18 -13.60 -22.60 10.66
N LYS A 19 -12.64 -23.37 10.08
CA LYS A 19 -12.14 -24.59 10.68
C LYS A 19 -11.37 -24.32 11.98
N SER A 20 -10.58 -23.26 12.03
CA SER A 20 -9.88 -22.81 13.26
C SER A 20 -10.86 -22.36 14.33
N ASP A 21 -11.96 -21.71 13.94
CA ASP A 21 -12.98 -21.20 14.87
C ASP A 21 -13.93 -22.31 15.38
N LEU A 22 -14.08 -23.43 14.63
CA LEU A 22 -14.99 -24.51 15.00
C LEU A 22 -14.34 -25.58 15.93
N PHE A 23 -13.01 -25.65 16.02
CA PHE A 23 -12.29 -26.62 16.83
C PHE A 23 -11.05 -26.01 17.50
N PRO A 24 -11.22 -25.00 18.34
CA PRO A 24 -10.06 -24.43 19.01
C PRO A 24 -9.71 -25.25 20.24
N ASP A 25 -8.52 -25.85 20.26
CA ASP A 25 -7.80 -25.94 21.51
C ASP A 25 -7.40 -24.53 21.87
N GLU A 26 -8.02 -23.92 22.87
CA GLU A 26 -7.83 -22.54 23.25
C GLU A 26 -6.73 -22.40 24.28
N ILE A 27 -5.98 -21.31 24.19
CA ILE A 27 -5.04 -20.88 25.22
C ILE A 27 -5.53 -19.60 25.89
N TYR A 28 -5.27 -19.47 27.17
CA TYR A 28 -5.60 -18.30 27.98
C TYR A 28 -4.33 -17.59 28.40
N VAL A 29 -4.12 -16.37 27.89
CA VAL A 29 -2.94 -15.55 28.18
C VAL A 29 -3.34 -14.29 28.93
N PHE A 30 -2.44 -13.76 29.74
CA PHE A 30 -2.68 -12.59 30.57
C PHE A 30 -1.96 -11.36 29.99
N SER A 31 -2.62 -10.21 30.00
CA SER A 31 -1.95 -8.92 29.83
C SER A 31 -1.31 -8.49 31.18
N PRO A 32 -0.38 -7.53 31.19
CA PRO A 32 0.27 -7.06 32.42
C PRO A 32 -0.71 -6.45 33.44
N ASP A 33 -1.86 -5.95 33.00
CA ASP A 33 -2.95 -5.42 33.79
C ASP A 33 -3.92 -6.51 34.30
N GLY A 34 -3.60 -7.80 34.07
CA GLY A 34 -4.36 -8.94 34.57
C GLY A 34 -5.59 -9.32 33.74
N ARG A 35 -5.79 -8.74 32.56
CA ARG A 35 -6.87 -9.14 31.65
C ARG A 35 -6.53 -10.46 30.98
N ILE A 36 -7.53 -11.33 30.90
CA ILE A 36 -7.43 -12.63 30.23
C ILE A 36 -7.85 -12.44 28.78
N THR A 37 -7.03 -12.97 27.87
CA THR A 37 -7.33 -13.04 26.45
C THR A 37 -7.30 -14.49 26.00
N GLU A 38 -8.40 -14.92 25.39
CA GLU A 38 -8.55 -16.23 24.78
C GLU A 38 -8.02 -16.19 23.35
N LEU A 39 -7.21 -17.17 22.97
CA LEU A 39 -6.61 -17.30 21.67
C LEU A 39 -6.59 -18.77 21.24
N PRO A 40 -6.63 -19.07 19.93
CA PRO A 40 -6.48 -20.44 19.46
C PRO A 40 -5.07 -20.98 19.78
N GLN A 41 -4.95 -22.27 19.95
CA GLN A 41 -3.66 -22.95 20.13
C GLN A 41 -2.72 -22.64 18.95
N GLY A 42 -1.46 -22.39 19.24
CA GLY A 42 -0.48 -21.97 18.26
C GLY A 42 -0.44 -20.48 18.00
N ALA A 43 -1.35 -19.69 18.61
CA ALA A 43 -1.34 -18.25 18.50
C ALA A 43 -0.04 -17.63 19.02
N THR A 44 0.40 -16.56 18.39
CA THR A 44 1.66 -15.89 18.66
C THR A 44 1.47 -14.55 19.39
N ALA A 45 2.56 -13.91 19.79
CA ALA A 45 2.48 -12.57 20.40
C ALA A 45 1.88 -11.53 19.45
N VAL A 46 1.99 -11.70 18.12
CA VAL A 46 1.32 -10.84 17.13
C VAL A 46 -0.19 -11.05 17.16
N ASP A 47 -0.65 -12.30 17.22
CA ASP A 47 -2.09 -12.60 17.35
C ASP A 47 -2.67 -11.94 18.62
N PHE A 48 -1.97 -12.06 19.75
CA PHE A 48 -2.35 -11.39 20.99
C PHE A 48 -2.42 -9.87 20.83
N ALA A 49 -1.42 -9.25 20.19
CA ALA A 49 -1.40 -7.79 19.96
C ALA A 49 -2.65 -7.33 19.19
N TYR A 50 -3.03 -8.03 18.13
CA TYR A 50 -4.24 -7.73 17.35
C TYR A 50 -5.54 -8.12 18.09
N ALA A 51 -5.50 -9.10 18.97
CA ALA A 51 -6.64 -9.43 19.81
C ALA A 51 -6.95 -8.30 20.78
N VAL A 52 -5.92 -7.68 21.38
CA VAL A 52 -6.06 -6.55 22.30
C VAL A 52 -6.55 -5.30 21.55
N HIS A 53 -5.82 -4.81 20.57
CA HIS A 53 -6.21 -3.69 19.74
C HIS A 53 -5.47 -3.67 18.40
N THR A 54 -6.14 -3.21 17.35
CA THR A 54 -5.54 -3.13 16.00
C THR A 54 -4.30 -2.24 15.97
N ASP A 55 -4.33 -1.10 16.67
CA ASP A 55 -3.19 -0.17 16.69
C ASP A 55 -1.98 -0.75 17.44
N ILE A 56 -2.22 -1.55 18.50
CA ILE A 56 -1.15 -2.28 19.19
C ILE A 56 -0.52 -3.30 18.25
N GLY A 57 -1.33 -4.02 17.47
CA GLY A 57 -0.87 -4.93 16.44
C GLY A 57 -0.06 -4.22 15.36
N ASN A 58 -0.58 -3.12 14.83
CA ASN A 58 0.08 -2.35 13.76
C ASN A 58 1.41 -1.73 14.21
N THR A 59 1.52 -1.32 15.48
CA THR A 59 2.71 -0.66 16.03
C THR A 59 3.64 -1.60 16.80
N CYS A 60 3.37 -2.91 16.79
CA CYS A 60 4.15 -3.92 17.48
C CYS A 60 5.58 -4.02 16.93
N ILE A 61 6.57 -3.93 17.82
CA ILE A 61 7.99 -4.12 17.51
C ILE A 61 8.62 -5.31 18.23
N GLY A 62 7.94 -5.86 19.22
CA GLY A 62 8.45 -6.96 20.04
C GLY A 62 7.48 -7.35 21.14
N ALA A 63 7.81 -8.43 21.84
CA ALA A 63 7.05 -8.92 22.96
C ALA A 63 7.94 -9.35 24.12
N ARG A 64 7.38 -9.30 25.31
CA ARG A 64 7.90 -9.96 26.51
C ARG A 64 6.87 -10.95 27.01
N VAL A 65 7.33 -12.14 27.35
CA VAL A 65 6.49 -13.15 28.00
C VAL A 65 7.13 -13.48 29.33
N ASN A 66 6.35 -13.38 30.41
CA ASN A 66 6.83 -13.56 31.80
C ASN A 66 8.10 -12.71 32.06
N HIS A 67 8.06 -11.43 31.66
CA HIS A 67 9.14 -10.43 31.80
C HIS A 67 10.42 -10.72 30.98
N ARG A 68 10.46 -11.77 30.15
CA ARG A 68 11.60 -12.10 29.28
C ARG A 68 11.28 -11.74 27.83
N THR A 69 12.29 -11.29 27.08
CA THR A 69 12.14 -11.05 25.62
C THR A 69 11.70 -12.33 24.94
N TYR A 70 10.70 -12.21 24.07
CA TYR A 70 10.08 -13.33 23.40
C TYR A 70 9.98 -13.08 21.90
N SER A 71 10.21 -14.14 21.11
CA SER A 71 10.08 -14.02 19.65
C SER A 71 8.62 -13.84 19.25
N LEU A 72 8.37 -12.92 18.33
CA LEU A 72 7.02 -12.68 17.80
C LEU A 72 6.42 -13.89 17.08
N SER A 73 7.26 -14.77 16.52
CA SER A 73 6.85 -15.96 15.76
C SER A 73 6.66 -17.21 16.62
N LYS A 74 7.08 -17.17 17.90
CA LYS A 74 6.95 -18.33 18.77
C LYS A 74 5.52 -18.42 19.32
N PRO A 75 4.88 -19.61 19.30
CA PRO A 75 3.57 -19.83 19.89
C PRO A 75 3.53 -19.51 21.38
N LEU A 76 2.43 -18.95 21.83
CA LEU A 76 2.13 -18.69 23.24
C LEU A 76 1.55 -19.93 23.90
N GLU A 77 1.65 -19.99 25.24
CA GLU A 77 1.15 -21.07 26.07
C GLU A 77 0.18 -20.53 27.14
N THR A 78 -0.76 -21.35 27.55
CA THR A 78 -1.72 -20.97 28.61
C THR A 78 -0.99 -20.57 29.91
N GLY A 79 -1.48 -19.50 30.54
CA GLY A 79 -0.94 -19.00 31.82
C GLY A 79 0.21 -18.00 31.67
N GLN A 80 0.65 -17.72 30.45
CA GLN A 80 1.71 -16.74 30.21
C GLN A 80 1.19 -15.30 30.31
N THR A 81 2.02 -14.41 30.89
CA THR A 81 1.77 -12.96 30.87
C THR A 81 2.51 -12.34 29.68
N VAL A 82 1.77 -11.70 28.79
CA VAL A 82 2.27 -11.16 27.50
C VAL A 82 2.21 -9.64 27.53
N GLU A 83 3.37 -9.01 27.37
CA GLU A 83 3.54 -7.56 27.22
C GLU A 83 3.99 -7.25 25.79
N ILE A 84 3.23 -6.43 25.05
CA ILE A 84 3.59 -6.00 23.71
C ILE A 84 4.36 -4.69 23.77
N LYS A 85 5.49 -4.64 23.07
CA LYS A 85 6.26 -3.42 22.86
C LYS A 85 5.84 -2.79 21.56
N THR A 86 5.51 -1.51 21.60
CA THR A 86 5.08 -0.72 20.44
C THR A 86 6.02 0.45 20.18
N ALA A 87 6.08 0.89 18.93
CA ALA A 87 6.74 2.13 18.54
C ALA A 87 5.83 2.91 17.56
N PRO A 88 5.73 4.24 17.69
CA PRO A 88 4.73 5.05 16.98
C PRO A 88 4.87 5.02 15.45
N ASN A 89 6.07 4.75 14.94
CA ASN A 89 6.33 4.72 13.49
C ASN A 89 6.60 3.30 12.96
N SER A 90 6.30 2.27 13.75
CA SER A 90 6.45 0.88 13.28
C SER A 90 5.28 0.48 12.40
N ARG A 91 5.51 -0.53 11.59
CA ARG A 91 4.55 -1.04 10.61
C ARG A 91 4.52 -2.56 10.66
N PRO A 92 3.37 -3.18 10.39
CA PRO A 92 3.28 -4.63 10.27
C PRO A 92 4.22 -5.16 9.20
N ASN A 93 4.88 -6.27 9.50
CA ASN A 93 5.74 -6.94 8.53
C ASN A 93 4.93 -8.01 7.79
N ILE A 94 5.04 -8.06 6.46
CA ILE A 94 4.38 -9.07 5.62
C ILE A 94 4.75 -10.50 6.04
N ALA A 95 5.98 -10.72 6.54
CA ALA A 95 6.43 -12.02 7.04
C ALA A 95 5.60 -12.55 8.23
N TRP A 96 4.87 -11.68 8.95
CA TRP A 96 3.99 -12.12 10.03
C TRP A 96 2.84 -13.00 9.55
N LEU A 97 2.41 -12.84 8.30
CA LEU A 97 1.38 -13.68 7.69
C LEU A 97 1.77 -15.17 7.63
N ASN A 98 3.08 -15.49 7.72
CA ASN A 98 3.56 -16.87 7.69
C ASN A 98 3.35 -17.62 9.01
N PHE A 99 3.15 -16.92 10.12
CA PHE A 99 3.07 -17.55 11.44
C PHE A 99 1.87 -17.12 12.29
N VAL A 100 1.16 -16.03 11.94
CA VAL A 100 -0.08 -15.68 12.65
C VAL A 100 -1.17 -16.69 12.35
N VAL A 101 -1.93 -17.06 13.38
CA VAL A 101 -2.97 -18.11 13.31
C VAL A 101 -4.35 -17.49 13.21
N THR A 102 -4.60 -16.35 13.89
CA THR A 102 -5.94 -15.77 13.95
C THR A 102 -6.35 -15.09 12.65
N GLY A 103 -7.59 -15.32 12.22
CA GLY A 103 -8.18 -14.64 11.06
C GLY A 103 -8.19 -13.11 11.23
N LYS A 104 -8.42 -12.61 12.47
CA LYS A 104 -8.39 -11.19 12.80
C LYS A 104 -7.02 -10.55 12.51
N ALA A 105 -5.92 -11.16 12.98
CA ALA A 105 -4.57 -10.65 12.74
C ALA A 105 -4.24 -10.67 11.23
N ARG A 106 -4.50 -11.78 10.54
CA ARG A 106 -4.29 -11.91 9.08
C ARG A 106 -5.02 -10.83 8.30
N ALA A 107 -6.32 -10.64 8.57
CA ALA A 107 -7.14 -9.65 7.88
C ALA A 107 -6.64 -8.23 8.13
N LYS A 108 -6.29 -7.88 9.38
CA LYS A 108 -5.81 -6.53 9.73
C LYS A 108 -4.43 -6.23 9.15
N ILE A 109 -3.51 -7.19 9.15
CA ILE A 109 -2.19 -7.06 8.50
C ILE A 109 -2.36 -6.81 7.00
N ARG A 110 -3.17 -7.62 6.30
CA ARG A 110 -3.43 -7.43 4.87
C ARG A 110 -4.10 -6.09 4.56
N GLN A 111 -5.09 -5.71 5.36
CA GLN A 111 -5.76 -4.41 5.21
C GLN A 111 -4.76 -3.25 5.32
N TYR A 112 -3.86 -3.32 6.32
CA TYR A 112 -2.83 -2.30 6.51
C TYR A 112 -1.86 -2.24 5.33
N LEU A 113 -1.35 -3.38 4.87
CA LEU A 113 -0.42 -3.44 3.73
C LEU A 113 -1.07 -2.90 2.45
N LYS A 114 -2.33 -3.26 2.20
CA LYS A 114 -3.08 -2.75 1.05
C LYS A 114 -3.32 -1.23 1.11
N SER A 115 -3.58 -0.68 2.30
CA SER A 115 -3.73 0.77 2.45
C SER A 115 -2.40 1.49 2.21
N GLN A 116 -1.28 0.93 2.68
CA GLN A 116 0.04 1.48 2.42
C GLN A 116 0.41 1.53 0.92
N GLU A 117 0.20 0.42 0.21
CA GLU A 117 0.41 0.39 -1.25
C GLU A 117 -0.44 1.45 -1.96
N ALA A 118 -1.67 1.67 -1.48
CA ALA A 118 -2.55 2.70 -2.02
C ALA A 118 -2.03 4.12 -1.75
N ASP A 119 -1.53 4.38 -0.54
CA ASP A 119 -0.98 5.68 -0.14
C ASP A 119 0.32 5.99 -0.87
N GLU A 120 1.21 5.00 -1.02
CA GLU A 120 2.45 5.12 -1.79
C GLU A 120 2.16 5.39 -3.28
N ALA A 121 1.19 4.69 -3.87
CA ALA A 121 0.74 4.92 -5.24
C ALA A 121 0.16 6.34 -5.40
N GLN A 122 -0.65 6.81 -4.45
CA GLN A 122 -1.21 8.15 -4.46
C GLN A 122 -0.11 9.22 -4.42
N GLN A 123 0.85 9.10 -3.50
CA GLN A 123 1.98 10.03 -3.39
C GLN A 123 2.85 10.04 -4.65
N LEU A 124 3.08 8.87 -5.25
CA LEU A 124 3.80 8.76 -6.52
C LEU A 124 3.01 9.46 -7.63
N GLY A 125 1.71 9.21 -7.72
CA GLY A 125 0.83 9.84 -8.70
C GLY A 125 0.80 11.35 -8.59
N GLU A 126 0.76 11.90 -7.36
CA GLU A 126 0.84 13.33 -7.14
C GLU A 126 2.16 13.92 -7.62
N ARG A 127 3.29 13.26 -7.28
CA ARG A 127 4.60 13.71 -7.77
C ARG A 127 4.71 13.68 -9.30
N LEU A 128 4.18 12.63 -9.93
CA LEU A 128 4.17 12.50 -11.39
C LEU A 128 3.29 13.57 -12.04
N LEU A 129 2.13 13.88 -11.43
CA LEU A 129 1.23 14.91 -11.94
C LEU A 129 1.83 16.30 -11.74
N ARG A 130 2.41 16.62 -10.58
CA ARG A 130 3.14 17.89 -10.35
C ARG A 130 4.27 18.07 -11.37
N SER A 131 5.02 17.01 -11.65
CA SER A 131 6.07 17.05 -12.68
C SER A 131 5.52 17.26 -14.09
N ALA A 132 4.36 16.70 -14.42
CA ALA A 132 3.73 16.84 -15.72
C ALA A 132 3.08 18.21 -15.95
N LEU A 133 2.67 18.91 -14.88
CA LEU A 133 2.12 20.26 -14.92
C LEU A 133 3.22 21.33 -15.19
N GLY A 134 4.49 21.00 -14.94
CA GLY A 134 5.62 21.86 -15.24
C GLY A 134 5.64 23.13 -14.40
N GLN A 135 5.35 24.29 -15.04
CA GLN A 135 5.39 25.62 -14.38
C GLN A 135 4.09 25.96 -13.63
N VAL A 136 3.00 25.24 -13.89
CA VAL A 136 1.73 25.51 -13.22
C VAL A 136 1.70 24.78 -11.88
N SER A 137 1.47 25.54 -10.79
CA SER A 137 1.37 24.95 -9.48
C SER A 137 0.13 24.06 -9.38
N TYR A 138 0.32 22.85 -8.85
CA TYR A 138 -0.78 21.91 -8.63
C TYR A 138 -1.87 22.50 -7.72
N ASP A 139 -1.48 23.38 -6.79
CA ASP A 139 -2.38 23.98 -5.81
C ASP A 139 -3.15 25.19 -6.39
N GLU A 140 -2.73 25.70 -7.55
CA GLU A 140 -3.40 26.81 -8.28
C GLU A 140 -4.48 26.29 -9.25
N ILE A 141 -4.58 24.98 -9.47
CA ILE A 141 -5.59 24.41 -10.37
C ILE A 141 -6.95 24.49 -9.70
N PRO A 142 -7.94 25.14 -10.34
CA PRO A 142 -9.29 25.24 -9.79
C PRO A 142 -9.92 23.85 -9.56
N GLU A 143 -10.66 23.72 -8.49
CA GLU A 143 -11.35 22.46 -8.17
C GLU A 143 -12.38 22.07 -9.24
N SER A 144 -12.94 23.06 -9.95
CA SER A 144 -13.81 22.83 -11.09
C SER A 144 -13.16 22.02 -12.21
N GLU A 145 -11.85 22.26 -12.47
CA GLU A 145 -11.10 21.54 -13.49
C GLU A 145 -10.84 20.09 -13.07
N PHE A 146 -10.51 19.86 -11.79
CA PHE A 146 -10.43 18.51 -11.24
C PHE A 146 -11.76 17.78 -11.36
N ASN A 147 -12.88 18.41 -11.00
CA ASN A 147 -14.20 17.81 -11.09
C ASN A 147 -14.59 17.46 -12.53
N ARG A 148 -14.22 18.31 -13.51
CA ARG A 148 -14.42 18.01 -14.92
C ARG A 148 -13.64 16.76 -15.33
N VAL A 149 -12.33 16.69 -14.99
CA VAL A 149 -11.48 15.55 -15.34
C VAL A 149 -11.94 14.28 -14.64
N LEU A 150 -12.41 14.36 -13.41
CA LEU A 150 -12.98 13.21 -12.67
C LEU A 150 -14.22 12.66 -13.38
N GLN A 151 -15.13 13.53 -13.86
CA GLN A 151 -16.30 13.11 -14.61
C GLN A 151 -15.92 12.47 -15.95
N GLU A 152 -14.97 13.06 -16.69
CA GLU A 152 -14.48 12.52 -17.96
C GLU A 152 -13.80 11.15 -17.81
N THR A 153 -13.08 10.95 -16.72
CA THR A 153 -12.37 9.70 -16.42
C THR A 153 -13.21 8.66 -15.68
N LYS A 154 -14.44 9.04 -15.28
CA LYS A 154 -15.34 8.21 -14.47
C LYS A 154 -14.71 7.75 -13.15
N ILE A 155 -13.94 8.62 -12.52
CA ILE A 155 -13.28 8.39 -11.24
C ILE A 155 -13.98 9.26 -10.18
N ASP A 156 -14.32 8.67 -9.03
CA ASP A 156 -15.14 9.33 -8.03
C ASP A 156 -14.38 10.38 -7.21
N THR A 157 -13.07 10.18 -6.98
CA THR A 157 -12.28 11.04 -6.09
C THR A 157 -10.91 11.40 -6.67
N ARG A 158 -10.39 12.55 -6.23
CA ARG A 158 -9.07 13.05 -6.59
C ARG A 158 -7.95 12.08 -6.13
N GLU A 159 -8.09 11.52 -4.91
CA GLU A 159 -7.15 10.53 -4.38
C GLU A 159 -7.09 9.28 -5.28
N ASN A 160 -8.24 8.82 -5.74
CA ASN A 160 -8.30 7.66 -6.62
C ASN A 160 -7.68 7.97 -8.00
N LEU A 161 -7.88 9.18 -8.53
CA LEU A 161 -7.20 9.62 -9.75
C LEU A 161 -5.67 9.60 -9.61
N LEU A 162 -5.15 10.16 -8.51
CA LEU A 162 -3.72 10.15 -8.22
C LEU A 162 -3.18 8.73 -8.07
N LYS A 163 -3.93 7.87 -7.38
CA LYS A 163 -3.60 6.46 -7.25
C LYS A 163 -3.53 5.74 -8.60
N GLN A 164 -4.47 6.00 -9.52
CA GLN A 164 -4.44 5.41 -10.86
C GLN A 164 -3.23 5.89 -11.67
N ILE A 165 -2.83 7.15 -11.49
CA ILE A 165 -1.59 7.69 -12.10
C ILE A 165 -0.35 6.99 -11.50
N GLY A 166 -0.30 6.84 -10.17
CA GLY A 166 0.84 6.21 -9.49
C GLY A 166 0.99 4.72 -9.82
N LEU A 167 -0.11 4.02 -10.02
CA LEU A 167 -0.12 2.62 -10.50
C LEU A 167 0.21 2.47 -12.00
N GLY A 168 0.36 3.59 -12.73
CA GLY A 168 0.64 3.57 -14.16
C GLY A 168 -0.57 3.27 -15.05
N ASN A 169 -1.77 3.17 -14.50
CA ASN A 169 -3.00 2.94 -15.26
C ASN A 169 -3.42 4.16 -16.07
N MET A 170 -2.96 5.34 -15.66
CA MET A 170 -3.20 6.62 -16.35
C MET A 170 -1.91 7.40 -16.53
N MET A 171 -1.74 8.01 -17.69
CA MET A 171 -0.57 8.84 -17.97
C MET A 171 -0.71 10.22 -17.33
N SER A 172 0.23 10.61 -16.47
CA SER A 172 0.26 11.92 -15.81
C SER A 172 0.22 13.09 -16.81
N ILE A 173 0.92 12.98 -17.95
CA ILE A 173 0.93 13.99 -19.00
C ILE A 173 -0.45 14.17 -19.63
N ALA A 174 -1.20 13.09 -19.86
CA ALA A 174 -2.54 13.16 -20.43
C ALA A 174 -3.52 13.84 -19.47
N ILE A 175 -3.41 13.55 -18.17
CA ILE A 175 -4.21 14.19 -17.14
C ILE A 175 -3.82 15.66 -16.98
N ALA A 176 -2.53 15.99 -16.96
CA ALA A 176 -2.06 17.37 -16.90
C ALA A 176 -2.59 18.20 -18.08
N LYS A 177 -2.55 17.67 -19.32
CA LYS A 177 -3.13 18.32 -20.51
C LYS A 177 -4.62 18.59 -20.35
N ARG A 178 -5.37 17.65 -19.77
CA ARG A 178 -6.80 17.85 -19.53
C ARG A 178 -7.08 18.88 -18.45
N LEU A 179 -6.30 18.92 -17.37
CA LEU A 179 -6.43 19.90 -16.29
C LEU A 179 -6.10 21.31 -16.73
N LEU A 180 -5.10 21.46 -17.60
CA LEU A 180 -4.70 22.77 -18.12
C LEU A 180 -5.64 23.27 -19.24
N GLY A 181 -6.48 22.38 -19.81
CA GLY A 181 -7.32 22.70 -20.95
C GLY A 181 -6.49 23.18 -22.15
N ASP A 182 -7.10 23.95 -23.04
CA ASP A 182 -6.39 24.60 -24.17
C ASP A 182 -5.52 25.80 -23.72
N LEU A 183 -5.35 26.01 -22.42
CA LEU A 183 -4.78 27.24 -21.85
C LEU A 183 -3.26 27.38 -22.00
N GLN A 184 -2.53 26.30 -22.30
CA GLN A 184 -1.14 26.45 -22.78
C GLN A 184 -0.72 25.22 -23.60
N PRO A 185 -0.09 25.41 -24.79
CA PRO A 185 0.68 24.34 -25.40
C PRO A 185 1.83 24.03 -24.43
N ILE A 186 1.84 22.83 -23.85
CA ILE A 186 3.02 22.32 -23.17
C ILE A 186 4.13 22.43 -24.22
N LYS A 187 5.06 23.35 -24.01
CA LYS A 187 6.30 23.34 -24.81
C LYS A 187 6.94 21.98 -24.50
N ASP A 188 6.80 21.08 -25.44
CA ASP A 188 7.63 19.88 -25.49
C ASP A 188 9.08 20.37 -25.60
N ASP A 189 9.76 20.57 -24.47
CA ASP A 189 11.21 20.81 -24.43
C ASP A 189 12.00 19.61 -25.01
N ASN A 190 11.29 18.56 -25.39
CA ASN A 190 11.82 17.44 -26.17
C ASN A 190 11.69 17.61 -27.71
N ALA A 191 11.07 18.70 -28.17
CA ALA A 191 11.01 18.97 -29.61
C ALA A 191 12.33 19.55 -30.18
N SER A 192 13.35 19.73 -29.37
CA SER A 192 14.73 19.97 -29.85
C SER A 192 15.47 18.65 -30.12
N GLN A 193 14.79 17.65 -30.65
CA GLN A 193 15.49 16.61 -31.42
C GLN A 193 15.95 17.25 -32.72
N LYS A 194 17.13 17.88 -32.70
CA LYS A 194 17.90 18.09 -33.91
C LYS A 194 17.93 16.76 -34.65
N SER A 195 17.18 16.68 -35.74
CA SER A 195 17.28 15.57 -36.66
C SER A 195 18.73 15.46 -37.12
N LEU A 196 19.42 14.44 -36.63
CA LEU A 196 20.74 14.09 -37.12
C LEU A 196 20.55 13.61 -38.56
N SER A 197 20.92 14.44 -39.53
CA SER A 197 20.97 14.02 -40.92
C SER A 197 22.19 13.12 -41.14
N ILE A 198 21.95 11.84 -41.32
CA ILE A 198 23.01 10.88 -41.71
C ILE A 198 23.17 11.00 -43.21
N LYS A 199 24.38 11.40 -43.65
CA LYS A 199 24.71 11.42 -45.10
C LYS A 199 24.50 10.00 -45.66
N GLY A 200 23.58 9.88 -46.64
CA GLY A 200 23.29 8.62 -47.32
C GLY A 200 21.97 7.93 -46.91
N ALA A 201 21.19 8.52 -46.04
CA ALA A 201 19.87 8.00 -45.64
C ALA A 201 18.75 8.99 -45.98
N GLU A 202 18.72 9.46 -47.21
CA GLU A 202 17.66 10.36 -47.68
C GLU A 202 16.32 9.62 -47.69
N GLY A 203 15.43 10.01 -46.75
CA GLY A 203 14.07 9.48 -46.66
C GLY A 203 13.77 8.52 -45.52
N LEU A 204 14.73 8.21 -44.64
CA LEU A 204 14.48 7.35 -43.46
C LEU A 204 14.40 8.19 -42.16
N LEU A 205 13.23 8.18 -41.51
CA LEU A 205 13.05 8.71 -40.17
C LEU A 205 13.72 7.76 -39.16
N VAL A 206 14.88 8.15 -38.63
CA VAL A 206 15.58 7.39 -37.59
C VAL A 206 15.24 7.99 -36.23
N SER A 207 14.53 7.21 -35.36
CA SER A 207 14.30 7.58 -33.97
C SER A 207 15.18 6.73 -33.08
N PHE A 208 15.95 7.35 -32.18
CA PHE A 208 16.75 6.65 -31.18
C PHE A 208 15.96 6.50 -29.88
N ALA A 209 16.02 5.31 -29.27
CA ALA A 209 15.49 5.12 -27.94
C ALA A 209 16.30 5.97 -26.93
N LYS A 210 15.63 6.53 -25.92
CA LYS A 210 16.25 7.42 -24.90
C LYS A 210 17.45 6.80 -24.17
N CYS A 211 17.55 5.46 -24.13
CA CYS A 211 18.64 4.72 -23.50
C CYS A 211 19.91 4.58 -24.37
N CYS A 212 19.82 4.89 -25.69
CA CYS A 212 20.93 4.68 -26.62
C CYS A 212 21.27 5.99 -27.33
N ARG A 213 21.84 6.96 -26.58
CA ARG A 213 22.41 8.17 -27.19
C ARG A 213 23.85 7.85 -27.65
N PRO A 214 24.16 7.77 -28.94
CA PRO A 214 25.53 7.66 -29.41
C PRO A 214 26.29 8.95 -29.07
N ILE A 215 27.46 8.83 -28.47
CA ILE A 215 28.37 9.95 -28.25
C ILE A 215 28.99 10.30 -29.58
N PRO A 216 28.95 11.59 -30.03
CA PRO A 216 29.67 11.99 -31.24
C PRO A 216 31.16 11.80 -31.04
N GLY A 217 31.79 11.03 -31.92
CA GLY A 217 33.26 10.90 -31.99
C GLY A 217 33.89 12.09 -32.66
#